data_2de7c08f813714efb6ca7db207af6d8e
#
_entry.id   2de7c08f813714efb6ca7db207af6d8e
#
_cell.length_a   1.000
_cell.length_b   1.000
_cell.length_c   1.000
_cell.angle_alpha   90.00
_cell.angle_beta   90.00
_cell.angle_gamma   90.00
#
_symmetry.space_group_name_H-M   'P 1'
#
loop_
_entity.id
_entity.type
_entity.pdbx_description
1 polymer ?
#
loop_
_entity_poly.entity_id
_entity_poly.type
_entity_poly.pdbx_seq_one_letter_code
_entity_poly.pdbx_strand_id
1 'polypeptide(L)'
;MYKRQFVAFILTPYLNAKELNIYSHRQPFLINPFLELFTQETGIKTNVVYSKKGLAQRLKAEGENSPADVILTVDIGRLYVYDDLDLLAPIDSKKLQNNIPNYLRSPDNTWFGLSKRARVIVVHNEKIADGDITRIEELADPKWKGKICSRPGSHVYNRGIMASVLAALGEEKAEKWAKDMVANFAKRPQGNDRAQVKAIHEGECEIALINNYYFGKLKFSEDPEQRKWAESVRLVFP
;
A
#
# COMPACT_ATOMS: atom_id res chain seq x y z
N MET A 1 49.35 8.08 56.52
CA MET A 1 48.81 6.96 55.72
C MET A 1 47.64 7.46 54.88
N TYR A 2 47.84 7.87 53.62
CA TYR A 2 46.80 8.35 52.77
C TYR A 2 46.24 7.21 51.93
N LYS A 3 44.93 6.86 52.14
CA LYS A 3 44.21 5.91 51.27
C LYS A 3 43.77 6.62 50.01
N ARG A 4 44.39 6.30 48.86
CA ARG A 4 43.91 6.67 47.54
C ARG A 4 42.67 5.83 47.18
N GLN A 5 41.50 6.45 47.12
CA GLN A 5 40.31 5.85 46.51
C GLN A 5 40.44 5.96 44.99
N PHE A 6 40.52 4.79 44.34
CA PHE A 6 40.38 4.69 42.88
C PHE A 6 38.87 4.69 42.56
N VAL A 7 38.36 5.76 41.98
CA VAL A 7 37.05 5.81 41.36
C VAL A 7 37.19 5.20 39.97
N ALA A 8 36.74 3.96 39.81
CA ALA A 8 36.60 3.34 38.48
C ALA A 8 35.39 3.96 37.76
N PHE A 9 35.64 4.81 36.76
CA PHE A 9 34.60 5.21 35.80
C PHE A 9 34.29 4.00 34.93
N ILE A 10 33.16 3.34 35.18
CA ILE A 10 32.58 2.38 34.25
C ILE A 10 31.97 3.18 33.11
N LEU A 11 32.75 3.34 32.04
CA LEU A 11 32.23 3.75 30.74
C LEU A 11 31.37 2.59 30.24
N THR A 12 30.04 2.67 30.49
CA THR A 12 29.10 1.84 29.72
C THR A 12 29.21 2.28 28.26
N PRO A 13 29.63 1.40 27.34
CA PRO A 13 29.57 1.73 25.95
C PRO A 13 28.08 1.90 25.59
N TYR A 14 27.67 3.11 25.25
CA TYR A 14 26.45 3.30 24.52
C TYR A 14 26.63 2.52 23.20
N LEU A 15 26.01 1.37 23.09
CA LEU A 15 25.81 0.66 21.82
C LEU A 15 24.91 1.55 20.97
N ASN A 16 25.50 2.56 20.34
CA ASN A 16 24.85 3.24 19.25
C ASN A 16 24.76 2.24 18.10
N ALA A 17 23.57 1.74 17.84
CA ALA A 17 23.33 0.99 16.62
C ALA A 17 23.79 1.87 15.44
N LYS A 18 24.91 1.52 14.81
CA LYS A 18 25.50 2.29 13.70
C LYS A 18 24.78 2.03 12.39
N GLU A 19 23.93 1.04 12.33
CA GLU A 19 23.25 0.57 11.13
C GLU A 19 21.81 0.13 11.46
N LEU A 20 20.91 0.35 10.49
CA LEU A 20 19.50 -0.07 10.53
C LEU A 20 19.23 -0.96 9.33
N ASN A 21 18.79 -2.20 9.56
CA ASN A 21 18.51 -3.18 8.52
C ASN A 21 17.01 -3.20 8.21
N ILE A 22 16.67 -2.92 6.96
CA ILE A 22 15.29 -2.77 6.50
C ILE A 22 14.95 -3.85 5.48
N TYR A 23 13.97 -4.69 5.79
CA TYR A 23 13.37 -5.58 4.80
C TYR A 23 12.21 -4.86 4.13
N SER A 24 12.32 -4.64 2.81
CA SER A 24 11.42 -3.76 2.07
C SER A 24 10.74 -4.44 0.90
N HIS A 25 9.42 -4.29 0.82
CA HIS A 25 8.63 -4.54 -0.39
C HIS A 25 8.53 -3.29 -1.29
N ARG A 26 9.03 -2.15 -0.81
CA ARG A 26 9.08 -0.90 -1.57
C ARG A 26 10.37 -0.85 -2.38
N GLN A 27 10.26 -0.43 -3.63
CA GLN A 27 11.42 -0.27 -4.51
C GLN A 27 12.42 0.74 -3.94
N PRO A 28 13.75 0.46 -3.99
CA PRO A 28 14.76 1.33 -3.42
C PRO A 28 14.67 2.78 -3.88
N PHE A 29 14.48 3.05 -5.17
CA PHE A 29 14.39 4.41 -5.72
C PHE A 29 13.26 5.26 -5.11
N LEU A 30 12.25 4.65 -4.48
CA LEU A 30 11.15 5.36 -3.83
C LEU A 30 11.42 5.66 -2.35
N ILE A 31 12.33 4.94 -1.71
CA ILE A 31 12.61 5.11 -0.28
C ILE A 31 13.99 5.68 -0.01
N ASN A 32 14.97 5.48 -0.91
CA ASN A 32 16.32 5.96 -0.72
C ASN A 32 16.41 7.46 -0.36
N PRO A 33 15.65 8.38 -0.99
CA PRO A 33 15.70 9.79 -0.61
C PRO A 33 15.35 10.04 0.87
N PHE A 34 14.39 9.28 1.42
CA PHE A 34 14.01 9.37 2.84
C PHE A 34 15.07 8.75 3.76
N LEU A 35 15.67 7.64 3.34
CA LEU A 35 16.71 6.95 4.10
C LEU A 35 18.03 7.75 4.12
N GLU A 36 18.33 8.44 3.04
CA GLU A 36 19.47 9.35 2.95
C GLU A 36 19.30 10.53 3.92
N LEU A 37 18.12 11.16 3.95
CA LEU A 37 17.81 12.21 4.93
C LEU A 37 17.89 11.68 6.37
N PHE A 38 17.35 10.51 6.64
CA PHE A 38 17.45 9.87 7.94
C PHE A 38 18.91 9.66 8.37
N THR A 39 19.75 9.16 7.45
CA THR A 39 21.18 8.97 7.72
C THR A 39 21.90 10.30 7.95
N GLN A 40 21.57 11.35 7.19
CA GLN A 40 22.12 12.70 7.37
C GLN A 40 21.75 13.28 8.74
N GLU A 41 20.51 13.12 9.18
CA GLU A 41 20.02 13.66 10.45
C GLU A 41 20.50 12.88 11.68
N THR A 42 20.67 11.56 11.55
CA THR A 42 20.92 10.68 12.71
C THR A 42 22.35 10.12 12.77
N GLY A 43 23.07 10.12 11.66
CA GLY A 43 24.34 9.41 11.51
C GLY A 43 24.20 7.88 11.41
N ILE A 44 22.95 7.34 11.46
CA ILE A 44 22.67 5.90 11.36
C ILE A 44 22.59 5.49 9.89
N LYS A 45 23.44 4.54 9.48
CA LYS A 45 23.41 3.96 8.14
C LYS A 45 22.21 3.04 7.98
N THR A 46 21.66 2.97 6.77
CA THR A 46 20.55 2.06 6.45
C THR A 46 20.97 1.01 5.43
N ASN A 47 20.66 -0.25 5.70
CA ASN A 47 20.86 -1.39 4.81
C ASN A 47 19.49 -1.91 4.36
N VAL A 48 19.24 -1.94 3.04
CA VAL A 48 17.93 -2.32 2.50
C VAL A 48 18.01 -3.64 1.75
N VAL A 49 17.25 -4.63 2.20
CA VAL A 49 16.98 -5.85 1.46
C VAL A 49 15.62 -5.72 0.79
N TYR A 50 15.64 -5.55 -0.53
CA TYR A 50 14.42 -5.42 -1.32
C TYR A 50 13.98 -6.75 -1.92
N SER A 51 12.70 -7.10 -1.74
CA SER A 51 12.06 -8.18 -2.48
C SER A 51 10.56 -7.94 -2.68
N LYS A 52 10.05 -8.32 -3.84
CA LYS A 52 8.61 -8.26 -4.13
C LYS A 52 7.81 -9.30 -3.35
N LYS A 53 8.43 -10.43 -2.97
CA LYS A 53 7.79 -11.58 -2.32
C LYS A 53 8.78 -12.27 -1.38
N GLY A 54 8.29 -13.11 -0.48
CA GLY A 54 9.10 -14.03 0.31
C GLY A 54 9.78 -13.45 1.55
N LEU A 55 9.68 -12.14 1.84
CA LEU A 55 10.34 -11.56 3.02
C LEU A 55 9.74 -12.05 4.34
N ALA A 56 8.43 -12.30 4.42
CA ALA A 56 7.82 -12.85 5.63
C ALA A 56 8.30 -14.28 5.92
N GLN A 57 8.38 -15.12 4.88
CA GLN A 57 8.92 -16.48 5.00
C GLN A 57 10.39 -16.45 5.38
N ARG A 58 11.17 -15.54 4.81
CA ARG A 58 12.57 -15.35 5.15
C ARG A 58 12.73 -14.95 6.62
N LEU A 59 11.98 -13.92 7.07
CA LEU A 59 12.01 -13.46 8.46
C LEU A 59 11.64 -14.57 9.44
N LYS A 60 10.60 -15.36 9.10
CA LYS A 60 10.20 -16.53 9.90
C LYS A 60 11.29 -17.61 9.97
N ALA A 61 11.99 -17.86 8.86
CA ALA A 61 13.08 -18.84 8.82
C ALA A 61 14.33 -18.37 9.57
N GLU A 62 14.63 -17.08 9.55
CA GLU A 62 15.74 -16.47 10.30
C GLU A 62 15.45 -16.45 11.81
N GLY A 63 14.17 -16.33 12.21
CA GLY A 63 13.74 -16.29 13.62
C GLY A 63 14.47 -15.19 14.42
N GLU A 64 14.93 -15.54 15.62
CA GLU A 64 15.67 -14.61 16.48
C GLU A 64 17.03 -14.18 15.94
N ASN A 65 17.55 -14.88 14.93
CA ASN A 65 18.80 -14.52 14.27
C ASN A 65 18.60 -13.57 13.08
N SER A 66 17.37 -13.10 12.83
CA SER A 66 17.13 -12.16 11.73
C SER A 66 17.88 -10.85 11.96
N PRO A 67 18.60 -10.35 10.95
CA PRO A 67 19.21 -9.03 11.02
C PRO A 67 18.21 -7.89 10.81
N ALA A 68 16.95 -8.17 10.48
CA ALA A 68 15.97 -7.15 10.15
C ALA A 68 15.47 -6.38 11.38
N ASP A 69 15.70 -5.07 11.40
CA ASP A 69 15.20 -4.16 12.45
C ASP A 69 13.82 -3.59 12.06
N VAL A 70 13.57 -3.39 10.75
CA VAL A 70 12.34 -2.74 10.24
C VAL A 70 11.81 -3.48 9.03
N ILE A 71 10.49 -3.67 9.01
CA ILE A 71 9.75 -4.15 7.84
C ILE A 71 9.03 -2.98 7.20
N LEU A 72 9.28 -2.73 5.90
CA LEU A 72 8.61 -1.69 5.12
C LEU A 72 7.77 -2.30 4.01
N THR A 73 6.45 -2.18 4.12
CA THR A 73 5.52 -2.71 3.13
C THR A 73 4.89 -1.60 2.27
N VAL A 74 4.18 -2.00 1.23
CA VAL A 74 3.49 -1.08 0.30
C VAL A 74 1.97 -1.09 0.48
N ASP A 75 1.46 -1.94 1.36
CA ASP A 75 0.03 -2.17 1.52
C ASP A 75 -0.29 -2.84 2.86
N ILE A 76 -1.42 -2.46 3.47
CA ILE A 76 -1.87 -3.04 4.75
C ILE A 76 -2.08 -4.56 4.66
N GLY A 77 -2.60 -5.07 3.54
CA GLY A 77 -2.78 -6.52 3.35
C GLY A 77 -1.46 -7.31 3.28
N ARG A 78 -0.34 -6.64 2.97
CA ARG A 78 0.99 -7.26 3.11
C ARG A 78 1.52 -7.15 4.52
N LEU A 79 1.24 -6.06 5.19
CA LEU A 79 1.64 -5.84 6.57
C LEU A 79 0.95 -6.83 7.50
N TYR A 80 -0.35 -7.08 7.28
CA TYR A 80 -1.13 -8.07 8.01
C TYR A 80 -0.50 -9.47 8.03
N VAL A 81 0.19 -9.88 6.94
CA VAL A 81 0.88 -11.18 6.92
C VAL A 81 1.98 -11.28 7.98
N TYR A 82 2.67 -10.20 8.28
CA TYR A 82 3.69 -10.18 9.34
C TYR A 82 3.07 -10.17 10.74
N ASP A 83 1.98 -9.47 10.89
CA ASP A 83 1.19 -9.39 12.11
C ASP A 83 0.57 -10.75 12.46
N ASP A 84 -0.10 -11.39 11.50
CA ASP A 84 -0.70 -12.73 11.60
C ASP A 84 0.31 -13.85 11.91
N LEU A 85 1.57 -13.63 11.57
CA LEU A 85 2.67 -14.57 11.85
C LEU A 85 3.45 -14.24 13.12
N ASP A 86 3.00 -13.28 13.93
CA ASP A 86 3.68 -12.79 15.15
C ASP A 86 5.15 -12.38 14.91
N LEU A 87 5.41 -11.74 13.76
CA LEU A 87 6.77 -11.33 13.37
C LEU A 87 7.09 -9.87 13.69
N LEU A 88 6.18 -9.16 14.34
CA LEU A 88 6.30 -7.73 14.67
C LEU A 88 6.36 -7.53 16.18
N ALA A 89 7.26 -6.68 16.62
CA ALA A 89 7.36 -6.27 18.03
C ALA A 89 6.65 -4.93 18.27
N PRO A 90 5.99 -4.74 19.43
CA PRO A 90 5.38 -3.47 19.76
C PRO A 90 6.42 -2.37 19.98
N ILE A 91 6.10 -1.15 19.54
CA ILE A 91 6.95 0.03 19.71
C ILE A 91 6.22 1.05 20.58
N ASP A 92 6.76 1.35 21.76
CA ASP A 92 6.28 2.47 22.57
C ASP A 92 6.97 3.77 22.14
N SER A 93 6.29 4.51 21.27
CA SER A 93 6.77 5.79 20.76
C SER A 93 5.66 6.84 20.77
N LYS A 94 5.75 7.77 21.73
CA LYS A 94 4.84 8.92 21.78
C LYS A 94 4.84 9.74 20.49
N LYS A 95 5.99 9.84 19.80
CA LYS A 95 6.09 10.54 18.52
C LYS A 95 5.25 9.86 17.43
N LEU A 96 5.32 8.53 17.31
CA LEU A 96 4.49 7.78 16.37
C LEU A 96 3.01 7.86 16.75
N GLN A 97 2.69 7.69 18.01
CA GLN A 97 1.31 7.72 18.52
C GLN A 97 0.64 9.08 18.32
N ASN A 98 1.38 10.17 18.49
CA ASN A 98 0.86 11.54 18.31
C ASN A 98 0.69 11.92 16.83
N ASN A 99 1.53 11.38 15.93
CA ASN A 99 1.52 11.74 14.52
C ASN A 99 0.69 10.79 13.64
N ILE A 100 0.42 9.56 14.09
CA ILE A 100 -0.30 8.56 13.33
C ILE A 100 -1.64 8.25 14.01
N PRO A 101 -2.78 8.58 13.39
CA PRO A 101 -4.12 8.31 13.94
C PRO A 101 -4.32 6.83 14.29
N ASN A 102 -5.13 6.56 15.31
CA ASN A 102 -5.39 5.20 15.80
C ASN A 102 -5.87 4.23 14.71
N TYR A 103 -6.67 4.70 13.76
CA TYR A 103 -7.16 3.87 12.64
C TYR A 103 -6.10 3.57 11.57
N LEU A 104 -4.88 4.13 11.70
CA LEU A 104 -3.73 3.87 10.80
C LEU A 104 -2.58 3.15 11.52
N ARG A 105 -2.81 2.56 12.68
CA ARG A 105 -1.83 1.75 13.40
C ARG A 105 -2.51 0.56 14.07
N SER A 106 -1.72 -0.45 14.44
CA SER A 106 -2.26 -1.58 15.21
C SER A 106 -2.66 -1.14 16.62
N PRO A 107 -3.66 -1.77 17.23
CA PRO A 107 -4.01 -1.54 18.63
C PRO A 107 -2.83 -1.74 19.58
N ASP A 108 -1.97 -2.71 19.29
CA ASP A 108 -0.80 -3.11 20.08
C ASP A 108 0.49 -2.40 19.67
N ASN A 109 0.41 -1.40 18.79
CA ASN A 109 1.55 -0.63 18.28
C ASN A 109 2.65 -1.48 17.60
N THR A 110 2.30 -2.60 17.00
CA THR A 110 3.22 -3.46 16.24
C THR A 110 3.48 -2.92 14.82
N TRP A 111 2.56 -2.11 14.28
CA TRP A 111 2.74 -1.46 12.98
C TRP A 111 2.10 -0.07 12.91
N PHE A 112 2.60 0.73 11.96
CA PHE A 112 2.19 2.12 11.76
C PHE A 112 2.05 2.43 10.26
N GLY A 113 0.94 3.05 9.86
CA GLY A 113 0.69 3.50 8.50
C GLY A 113 1.30 4.88 8.25
N LEU A 114 2.34 4.95 7.42
CA LEU A 114 3.05 6.20 7.12
C LEU A 114 2.40 7.03 6.00
N SER A 115 1.59 6.39 5.15
CA SER A 115 0.90 7.05 4.05
C SER A 115 -0.38 6.32 3.69
N LYS A 116 -1.33 7.03 3.10
CA LYS A 116 -2.57 6.45 2.58
C LYS A 116 -2.79 6.82 1.12
N ARG A 117 -3.55 6.00 0.43
CA ARG A 117 -4.05 6.23 -0.93
C ARG A 117 -5.52 5.86 -1.01
N ALA A 118 -6.23 6.46 -1.96
CA ALA A 118 -7.58 6.06 -2.26
C ALA A 118 -7.61 5.05 -3.42
N ARG A 119 -8.42 4.01 -3.30
CA ARG A 119 -8.87 3.18 -4.40
C ARG A 119 -10.12 3.82 -4.94
N VAL A 120 -10.10 4.30 -6.18
CA VAL A 120 -11.15 5.13 -6.76
C VAL A 120 -11.72 4.49 -8.02
N ILE A 121 -12.93 4.88 -8.36
CA ILE A 121 -13.51 4.57 -9.66
C ILE A 121 -12.93 5.57 -10.67
N VAL A 122 -12.55 5.10 -11.85
CA VAL A 122 -12.18 5.91 -12.99
C VAL A 122 -13.19 5.64 -14.11
N VAL A 123 -13.68 6.70 -14.73
CA VAL A 123 -14.73 6.62 -15.75
C VAL A 123 -14.38 7.45 -16.98
N HIS A 124 -14.87 7.04 -18.13
CA HIS A 124 -14.75 7.81 -19.38
C HIS A 124 -15.55 9.11 -19.27
N ASN A 125 -14.93 10.24 -19.63
CA ASN A 125 -15.52 11.59 -19.44
C ASN A 125 -16.86 11.77 -20.15
N GLU A 126 -17.00 11.25 -21.38
CA GLU A 126 -18.16 11.49 -22.23
C GLU A 126 -19.21 10.38 -22.16
N LYS A 127 -18.83 9.14 -21.76
CA LYS A 127 -19.72 7.98 -21.78
C LYS A 127 -20.45 7.73 -20.48
N ILE A 128 -19.93 8.26 -19.39
CA ILE A 128 -20.52 8.14 -18.06
C ILE A 128 -20.82 9.55 -17.57
N ALA A 129 -22.08 9.86 -17.30
CA ALA A 129 -22.47 11.19 -16.82
C ALA A 129 -22.07 11.40 -15.35
N ASP A 130 -21.97 12.65 -14.94
CA ASP A 130 -21.70 12.98 -13.53
C ASP A 130 -22.87 12.52 -12.65
N GLY A 131 -22.54 11.84 -11.57
CA GLY A 131 -23.51 11.26 -10.65
C GLY A 131 -24.07 9.89 -11.01
N ASP A 132 -23.80 9.35 -12.22
CA ASP A 132 -24.25 8.02 -12.64
C ASP A 132 -23.70 6.89 -11.76
N ILE A 133 -22.49 7.11 -11.20
CA ILE A 133 -21.81 6.20 -10.28
C ILE A 133 -21.08 7.02 -9.21
N THR A 134 -21.37 6.74 -7.95
CA THR A 134 -20.83 7.47 -6.79
C THR A 134 -20.25 6.53 -5.73
N ARG A 135 -20.59 5.23 -5.78
CA ARG A 135 -20.25 4.24 -4.77
C ARG A 135 -19.69 2.97 -5.40
N ILE A 136 -18.82 2.30 -4.66
CA ILE A 136 -18.22 1.00 -5.08
C ILE A 136 -19.28 -0.05 -5.29
N GLU A 137 -20.33 -0.07 -4.47
CA GLU A 137 -21.42 -1.04 -4.54
C GLU A 137 -22.17 -0.99 -5.86
N GLU A 138 -22.28 0.18 -6.47
CA GLU A 138 -22.98 0.41 -7.75
C GLU A 138 -22.28 -0.24 -8.95
N LEU A 139 -21.01 -0.66 -8.81
CA LEU A 139 -20.32 -1.43 -9.86
C LEU A 139 -20.97 -2.79 -10.15
N ALA A 140 -21.80 -3.29 -9.25
CA ALA A 140 -22.60 -4.51 -9.42
C ALA A 140 -23.92 -4.31 -10.19
N ASP A 141 -24.32 -3.06 -10.49
CA ASP A 141 -25.54 -2.77 -11.23
C ASP A 141 -25.45 -3.35 -12.65
N PRO A 142 -26.44 -4.13 -13.12
CA PRO A 142 -26.49 -4.71 -14.47
C PRO A 142 -26.40 -3.68 -15.62
N LYS A 143 -26.72 -2.40 -15.37
CA LYS A 143 -26.55 -1.32 -16.36
C LYS A 143 -25.10 -1.16 -16.86
N TRP A 144 -24.14 -1.66 -16.08
CA TRP A 144 -22.70 -1.63 -16.40
C TRP A 144 -22.20 -2.88 -17.15
N LYS A 145 -23.11 -3.76 -17.60
CA LYS A 145 -22.74 -4.99 -18.31
C LYS A 145 -21.85 -4.70 -19.52
N GLY A 146 -20.67 -5.34 -19.55
CA GLY A 146 -19.70 -5.15 -20.63
C GLY A 146 -18.96 -3.81 -20.59
N LYS A 147 -19.01 -3.05 -19.48
CA LYS A 147 -18.42 -1.71 -19.37
C LYS A 147 -17.26 -1.61 -18.41
N ILE A 148 -16.98 -2.62 -17.59
CA ILE A 148 -15.98 -2.56 -16.53
C ILE A 148 -14.70 -3.28 -16.95
N CYS A 149 -13.55 -2.60 -16.81
CA CYS A 149 -12.23 -3.22 -16.85
C CYS A 149 -11.68 -3.37 -15.43
N SER A 150 -10.94 -4.44 -15.20
CA SER A 150 -10.28 -4.66 -13.92
C SER A 150 -8.94 -5.36 -14.08
N ARG A 151 -8.05 -5.10 -13.13
CA ARG A 151 -6.89 -5.95 -12.94
C ARG A 151 -7.31 -7.25 -12.23
N PRO A 152 -6.45 -8.30 -12.19
CA PRO A 152 -6.80 -9.57 -11.57
C PRO A 152 -7.29 -9.43 -10.14
N GLY A 153 -8.37 -10.15 -9.78
CA GLY A 153 -8.94 -10.17 -8.43
C GLY A 153 -7.96 -10.66 -7.35
N SER A 154 -7.01 -11.52 -7.72
CA SER A 154 -5.94 -12.00 -6.84
C SER A 154 -4.94 -10.91 -6.42
N HIS A 155 -4.92 -9.76 -7.10
CA HIS A 155 -4.03 -8.68 -6.74
C HIS A 155 -4.42 -8.02 -5.42
N VAL A 156 -3.43 -7.68 -4.59
CA VAL A 156 -3.62 -7.12 -3.22
C VAL A 156 -4.57 -5.92 -3.19
N TYR A 157 -4.61 -5.06 -4.22
CA TYR A 157 -5.51 -3.92 -4.26
C TYR A 157 -6.98 -4.32 -4.42
N ASN A 158 -7.28 -5.30 -5.28
CA ASN A 158 -8.65 -5.80 -5.44
C ASN A 158 -9.08 -6.66 -4.26
N ARG A 159 -8.16 -7.41 -3.63
CA ARG A 159 -8.44 -8.07 -2.35
C ARG A 159 -8.77 -7.06 -1.25
N GLY A 160 -8.10 -5.89 -1.23
CA GLY A 160 -8.44 -4.81 -0.30
C GLY A 160 -9.83 -4.24 -0.51
N ILE A 161 -10.28 -4.05 -1.77
CA ILE A 161 -11.68 -3.69 -2.07
C ILE A 161 -12.63 -4.79 -1.59
N MET A 162 -12.34 -6.05 -1.90
CA MET A 162 -13.20 -7.16 -1.47
C MET A 162 -13.32 -7.22 0.06
N ALA A 163 -12.21 -7.01 0.77
CA ALA A 163 -12.22 -6.95 2.23
C ALA A 163 -13.06 -5.79 2.77
N SER A 164 -13.01 -4.60 2.14
CA SER A 164 -13.81 -3.45 2.54
C SER A 164 -15.32 -3.68 2.29
N VAL A 165 -15.66 -4.28 1.15
CA VAL A 165 -17.06 -4.64 0.83
C VAL A 165 -17.57 -5.71 1.79
N LEU A 166 -16.75 -6.72 2.10
CA LEU A 166 -17.07 -7.76 3.07
C LEU A 166 -17.34 -7.17 4.47
N ALA A 167 -16.48 -6.26 4.92
CA ALA A 167 -16.63 -5.60 6.21
C ALA A 167 -17.89 -4.71 6.29
N ALA A 168 -18.26 -4.08 5.16
CA ALA A 168 -19.42 -3.17 5.11
C ALA A 168 -20.75 -3.90 4.94
N LEU A 169 -20.81 -4.97 4.13
CA LEU A 169 -22.04 -5.62 3.71
C LEU A 169 -22.27 -7.00 4.34
N GLY A 170 -21.26 -7.62 4.91
CA GLY A 170 -21.26 -9.01 5.33
C GLY A 170 -21.04 -9.99 4.16
N GLU A 171 -20.81 -11.27 4.47
CA GLU A 171 -20.32 -12.29 3.54
C GLU A 171 -21.27 -12.52 2.36
N GLU A 172 -22.52 -12.79 2.61
CA GLU A 172 -23.52 -13.12 1.58
C GLU A 172 -23.68 -11.99 0.55
N LYS A 173 -23.85 -10.75 1.03
CA LYS A 173 -24.02 -9.59 0.14
C LYS A 173 -22.71 -9.25 -0.61
N ALA A 174 -21.56 -9.42 0.03
CA ALA A 174 -20.27 -9.20 -0.59
C ALA A 174 -19.99 -10.24 -1.69
N GLU A 175 -20.34 -11.49 -1.48
CA GLU A 175 -20.23 -12.54 -2.50
C GLU A 175 -21.15 -12.24 -3.70
N LYS A 176 -22.40 -11.85 -3.43
CA LYS A 176 -23.34 -11.45 -4.49
C LYS A 176 -22.79 -10.26 -5.28
N TRP A 177 -22.34 -9.21 -4.58
CA TRP A 177 -21.73 -8.04 -5.21
C TRP A 177 -20.56 -8.41 -6.11
N ALA A 178 -19.66 -9.29 -5.65
CA ALA A 178 -18.50 -9.72 -6.43
C ALA A 178 -18.92 -10.48 -7.70
N LYS A 179 -19.92 -11.35 -7.62
CA LYS A 179 -20.48 -12.08 -8.77
C LYS A 179 -21.08 -11.11 -9.79
N ASP A 180 -21.89 -10.17 -9.32
CA ASP A 180 -22.58 -9.20 -10.17
C ASP A 180 -21.57 -8.23 -10.84
N MET A 181 -20.57 -7.76 -10.09
CA MET A 181 -19.48 -6.93 -10.64
C MET A 181 -18.69 -7.69 -11.73
N VAL A 182 -18.37 -8.97 -11.51
CA VAL A 182 -17.68 -9.81 -12.50
C VAL A 182 -18.52 -10.00 -13.75
N ALA A 183 -19.84 -10.13 -13.63
CA ALA A 183 -20.76 -10.22 -14.77
C ALA A 183 -20.77 -8.94 -15.63
N ASN A 184 -20.34 -7.82 -15.08
CA ASN A 184 -20.25 -6.52 -15.76
C ASN A 184 -18.89 -6.29 -16.47
N PHE A 185 -17.93 -7.22 -16.36
CA PHE A 185 -16.64 -7.05 -17.01
C PHE A 185 -16.74 -7.07 -18.53
N ALA A 186 -16.09 -6.09 -19.16
CA ALA A 186 -15.96 -6.00 -20.61
C ALA A 186 -15.01 -7.07 -21.19
N LYS A 187 -14.02 -7.46 -20.39
CA LYS A 187 -13.00 -8.44 -20.75
C LYS A 187 -12.41 -9.15 -19.54
N ARG A 188 -11.65 -10.21 -19.78
CA ARG A 188 -10.93 -10.92 -18.73
C ARG A 188 -10.01 -9.95 -17.96
N PRO A 189 -10.05 -9.93 -16.62
CA PRO A 189 -9.19 -9.09 -15.81
C PRO A 189 -7.71 -9.31 -16.06
N GLN A 190 -6.98 -8.22 -16.39
CA GLN A 190 -5.56 -8.25 -16.70
C GLN A 190 -4.89 -6.88 -16.52
N GLY A 191 -3.57 -6.84 -16.61
CA GLY A 191 -2.80 -5.59 -16.57
C GLY A 191 -2.71 -4.95 -15.17
N ASN A 192 -2.20 -3.74 -15.15
CA ASN A 192 -2.07 -2.89 -13.96
C ASN A 192 -3.03 -1.69 -14.02
N ASP A 193 -3.02 -0.82 -13.01
CA ASP A 193 -3.94 0.33 -12.95
C ASP A 193 -3.81 1.29 -14.15
N ARG A 194 -2.60 1.51 -14.69
CA ARG A 194 -2.41 2.34 -15.88
C ARG A 194 -2.99 1.68 -17.13
N ALA A 195 -2.88 0.35 -17.23
CA ALA A 195 -3.48 -0.41 -18.32
C ALA A 195 -5.02 -0.34 -18.30
N GLN A 196 -5.64 -0.16 -17.13
CA GLN A 196 -7.08 0.06 -17.05
C GLN A 196 -7.47 1.43 -17.64
N VAL A 197 -6.71 2.50 -17.33
CA VAL A 197 -6.96 3.83 -17.91
C VAL A 197 -6.75 3.81 -19.42
N LYS A 198 -5.68 3.14 -19.89
CA LYS A 198 -5.44 2.94 -21.32
C LYS A 198 -6.63 2.22 -21.97
N ALA A 199 -7.14 1.15 -21.37
CA ALA A 199 -8.27 0.39 -21.93
C ALA A 199 -9.55 1.22 -22.02
N ILE A 200 -9.80 2.15 -21.08
CA ILE A 200 -10.92 3.11 -21.18
C ILE A 200 -10.68 4.06 -22.36
N HIS A 201 -9.48 4.62 -22.51
CA HIS A 201 -9.13 5.51 -23.60
C HIS A 201 -9.30 4.82 -24.97
N GLU A 202 -8.92 3.57 -25.09
CA GLU A 202 -9.03 2.76 -26.30
C GLU A 202 -10.45 2.24 -26.55
N GLY A 203 -11.41 2.53 -25.68
CA GLY A 203 -12.81 2.14 -25.82
C GLY A 203 -13.13 0.69 -25.51
N GLU A 204 -12.19 -0.05 -24.88
CA GLU A 204 -12.41 -1.45 -24.47
C GLU A 204 -13.36 -1.57 -23.27
N CYS A 205 -13.50 -0.52 -22.50
CA CYS A 205 -14.44 -0.38 -21.38
C CYS A 205 -14.69 1.10 -21.08
N GLU A 206 -15.58 1.38 -20.12
CA GLU A 206 -15.95 2.74 -19.76
C GLU A 206 -15.62 3.07 -18.29
N ILE A 207 -15.45 2.05 -17.46
CA ILE A 207 -15.30 2.12 -16.01
C ILE A 207 -14.15 1.21 -15.57
N ALA A 208 -13.35 1.64 -14.58
CA ALA A 208 -12.40 0.77 -13.90
C ALA A 208 -12.12 1.22 -12.47
N LEU A 209 -11.38 0.41 -11.71
CA LEU A 209 -10.87 0.72 -10.38
C LEU A 209 -9.35 0.89 -10.42
N ILE A 210 -8.86 2.05 -9.94
CA ILE A 210 -7.43 2.36 -9.86
C ILE A 210 -7.07 2.97 -8.51
N ASN A 211 -5.79 2.98 -8.16
CA ASN A 211 -5.31 3.87 -7.11
C ASN A 211 -5.14 5.29 -7.66
N ASN A 212 -5.64 6.28 -6.95
CA ASN A 212 -5.70 7.68 -7.37
C ASN A 212 -4.38 8.25 -7.88
N TYR A 213 -3.25 7.88 -7.28
CA TYR A 213 -1.93 8.38 -7.68
C TYR A 213 -1.49 7.94 -9.09
N TYR A 214 -2.05 6.87 -9.65
CA TYR A 214 -1.78 6.49 -11.04
C TYR A 214 -2.34 7.49 -12.03
N PHE A 215 -3.51 8.07 -11.74
CA PHE A 215 -4.06 9.16 -12.55
C PHE A 215 -3.12 10.36 -12.58
N GLY A 216 -2.62 10.79 -11.40
CA GLY A 216 -1.63 11.87 -11.33
C GLY A 216 -0.37 11.57 -12.16
N LYS A 217 0.14 10.33 -12.06
CA LYS A 217 1.30 9.91 -12.87
C LYS A 217 1.06 9.92 -14.37
N LEU A 218 -0.14 9.60 -14.81
CA LEU A 218 -0.51 9.66 -16.23
C LEU A 218 -0.67 11.12 -16.68
N LYS A 219 -1.38 11.92 -15.90
CA LYS A 219 -1.65 13.34 -16.21
C LYS A 219 -0.38 14.17 -16.35
N PHE A 220 0.64 13.87 -15.55
CA PHE A 220 1.93 14.58 -15.53
C PHE A 220 3.07 13.73 -16.14
N SER A 221 2.74 12.77 -16.99
CA SER A 221 3.75 11.95 -17.68
C SER A 221 4.50 12.76 -18.73
N GLU A 222 5.78 12.48 -18.91
CA GLU A 222 6.56 12.99 -20.05
C GLU A 222 6.07 12.41 -21.38
N ASP A 223 5.52 11.19 -21.36
CA ASP A 223 4.93 10.52 -22.50
C ASP A 223 3.57 11.15 -22.88
N PRO A 224 3.45 11.76 -24.08
CA PRO A 224 2.22 12.41 -24.50
C PRO A 224 1.04 11.44 -24.64
N GLU A 225 1.27 10.18 -24.99
CA GLU A 225 0.21 9.18 -25.08
C GLU A 225 -0.41 8.90 -23.72
N GLN A 226 0.40 8.80 -22.67
CA GLN A 226 -0.12 8.62 -21.31
C GLN A 226 -0.93 9.81 -20.83
N ARG A 227 -0.58 11.03 -21.23
CA ARG A 227 -1.39 12.22 -20.92
C ARG A 227 -2.76 12.16 -21.60
N LYS A 228 -2.83 11.75 -22.87
CA LYS A 228 -4.10 11.54 -23.60
C LYS A 228 -5.02 10.53 -22.88
N TRP A 229 -4.44 9.44 -22.34
CA TRP A 229 -5.25 8.50 -21.55
C TRP A 229 -5.87 9.16 -20.33
N ALA A 230 -5.11 10.00 -19.63
CA ALA A 230 -5.62 10.72 -18.46
C ALA A 230 -6.67 11.79 -18.83
N GLU A 231 -6.54 12.43 -19.99
CA GLU A 231 -7.48 13.43 -20.50
C GLU A 231 -8.86 12.84 -20.84
N SER A 232 -8.92 11.56 -21.24
CA SER A 232 -10.17 10.88 -21.59
C SER A 232 -10.99 10.41 -20.40
N VAL A 233 -10.46 10.52 -19.17
CA VAL A 233 -11.09 9.97 -17.97
C VAL A 233 -11.13 10.96 -16.82
N ARG A 234 -12.03 10.72 -15.87
CA ARG A 234 -12.05 11.40 -14.57
C ARG A 234 -12.11 10.40 -13.42
N LEU A 235 -11.75 10.87 -12.23
CA LEU A 235 -11.84 10.10 -11.00
C LEU A 235 -13.16 10.39 -10.28
N VAL A 236 -13.78 9.32 -9.77
CA VAL A 236 -14.87 9.38 -8.81
C VAL A 236 -14.36 8.81 -7.50
N PHE A 237 -14.45 9.58 -6.42
CA PHE A 237 -14.09 9.18 -5.06
C PHE A 237 -15.36 8.67 -4.37
N PRO A 238 -15.50 7.35 -4.22
CA PRO A 238 -16.69 6.73 -3.62
C PRO A 238 -16.70 6.87 -2.10
#